data_09bcdd08a3da4e183ac1696e38b1b6cc
#
_entry.id   09bcdd08a3da4e183ac1696e38b1b6cc
#
_cell.length_a   1.000
_cell.length_b   1.000
_cell.length_c   1.000
_cell.angle_alpha   90.00
_cell.angle_beta   90.00
_cell.angle_gamma   90.00
#
_symmetry.space_group_name_H-M   'P 1'
#
loop_
_entity.id
_entity.type
_entity.pdbx_description
1 polymer ?
#
loop_
_entity_poly.entity_id
_entity_poly.type
_entity_poly.pdbx_seq_one_letter_code
_entity_poly.pdbx_strand_id
1 'polypeptide(L)'
;MTNFEKVRVFMKTYGQVVKDKAGLSDARTNKLRIDLIKEELEELTEAMQDENLLEVADALTDILYVTYGAGHAFGIDLDKCFEEVQNSNMSKLGDDGKPIYNEAGKVMKGPYYYKPDLSKYLN
;
A
#
# COMPACT_ATOMS: atom_id res chain seq x y z
N MET A 1 -10.04 -13.26 -7.62
CA MET A 1 -9.42 -11.98 -8.03
C MET A 1 -9.13 -11.14 -6.79
N THR A 2 -7.89 -10.68 -6.63
CA THR A 2 -7.50 -9.83 -5.51
C THR A 2 -8.05 -8.42 -5.70
N ASN A 3 -8.04 -7.62 -4.63
CA ASN A 3 -8.44 -6.21 -4.73
C ASN A 3 -7.53 -5.44 -5.68
N PHE A 4 -6.23 -5.74 -5.66
CA PHE A 4 -5.27 -5.15 -6.59
C PHE A 4 -5.66 -5.45 -8.04
N GLU A 5 -6.00 -6.69 -8.34
CA GLU A 5 -6.43 -7.11 -9.69
C GLU A 5 -7.73 -6.42 -10.12
N LYS A 6 -8.69 -6.24 -9.19
CA LYS A 6 -9.93 -5.50 -9.48
C LYS A 6 -9.66 -4.07 -9.91
N VAL A 7 -8.72 -3.39 -9.27
CA VAL A 7 -8.35 -2.02 -9.63
C VAL A 7 -7.73 -1.98 -11.03
N ARG A 8 -6.96 -3.00 -11.40
CA ARG A 8 -6.42 -3.09 -12.77
C ARG A 8 -7.55 -3.14 -13.81
N VAL A 9 -8.58 -3.94 -13.54
CA VAL A 9 -9.77 -4.02 -14.43
C VAL A 9 -10.42 -2.65 -14.58
N PHE A 10 -10.62 -1.94 -13.47
CA PHE A 10 -11.17 -0.58 -13.50
C PHE A 10 -10.32 0.34 -14.40
N MET A 11 -9.01 0.36 -14.16
CA MET A 11 -8.11 1.25 -14.89
C MET A 11 -8.11 0.98 -16.40
N LYS A 12 -8.09 -0.29 -16.78
CA LYS A 12 -8.16 -0.68 -18.20
C LYS A 12 -9.52 -0.31 -18.82
N THR A 13 -10.60 -0.51 -18.08
CA THR A 13 -11.94 -0.19 -18.56
C THR A 13 -12.09 1.31 -18.85
N TYR A 14 -11.50 2.15 -18.00
CA TYR A 14 -11.61 3.60 -18.13
C TYR A 14 -10.41 4.26 -18.81
N GLY A 15 -9.53 3.47 -19.42
CA GLY A 15 -8.43 4.00 -20.23
C GLY A 15 -7.32 4.67 -19.45
N GLN A 16 -7.11 4.29 -18.21
CA GLN A 16 -6.01 4.81 -17.40
C GLN A 16 -4.70 4.06 -17.67
N VAL A 17 -3.58 4.70 -17.36
CA VAL A 17 -2.25 4.13 -17.61
C VAL A 17 -2.03 2.90 -16.72
N VAL A 18 -1.76 1.76 -17.35
CA VAL A 18 -1.37 0.51 -16.69
C VAL A 18 -0.09 0.04 -17.36
N LYS A 19 0.99 -0.11 -16.58
CA LYS A 19 2.28 -0.57 -17.10
C LYS A 19 2.48 -2.04 -16.77
N ASP A 20 3.04 -2.77 -17.72
CA ASP A 20 3.42 -4.18 -17.52
C ASP A 20 4.84 -4.30 -16.97
N LYS A 21 5.67 -3.27 -17.15
CA LYS A 21 7.06 -3.26 -16.70
C LYS A 21 7.23 -2.20 -15.62
N ALA A 22 7.93 -2.56 -14.54
CA ALA A 22 8.17 -1.66 -13.43
C ALA A 22 8.96 -0.42 -13.84
N GLY A 23 8.53 0.73 -13.36
CA GLY A 23 9.18 2.01 -13.59
C GLY A 23 8.21 3.17 -13.38
N LEU A 24 8.75 4.33 -13.09
CA LEU A 24 7.93 5.53 -13.01
C LEU A 24 7.37 5.86 -14.39
N SER A 25 6.23 6.51 -14.41
CA SER A 25 5.58 6.98 -15.63
C SER A 25 6.05 8.41 -15.96
N ASP A 26 5.33 9.11 -16.83
CA ASP A 26 5.63 10.51 -17.10
C ASP A 26 5.30 11.38 -15.86
N ALA A 27 5.81 12.62 -15.87
CA ALA A 27 5.66 13.55 -14.75
C ALA A 27 4.18 13.80 -14.40
N ARG A 28 3.32 13.87 -15.40
CA ARG A 28 1.89 14.10 -15.21
C ARG A 28 1.21 12.93 -14.51
N THR A 29 1.48 11.70 -14.94
CA THR A 29 0.94 10.49 -14.33
C THR A 29 1.45 10.32 -12.90
N ASN A 30 2.74 10.54 -12.69
CA ASN A 30 3.35 10.44 -11.35
C ASN A 30 2.70 11.42 -10.38
N LYS A 31 2.53 12.67 -10.82
CA LYS A 31 1.88 13.69 -10.00
C LYS A 31 0.43 13.35 -9.69
N LEU A 32 -0.31 12.85 -10.69
CA LEU A 32 -1.70 12.44 -10.50
C LEU A 32 -1.82 11.39 -9.40
N ARG A 33 -0.95 10.40 -9.40
CA ARG A 33 -1.03 9.31 -8.41
C ARG A 33 -0.74 9.80 -7.00
N ILE A 34 0.20 10.72 -6.84
CA ILE A 34 0.47 11.35 -5.54
C ILE A 34 -0.73 12.19 -5.10
N ASP A 35 -1.26 13.01 -6.00
CA ASP A 35 -2.38 13.92 -5.69
C ASP A 35 -3.63 13.14 -5.27
N LEU A 36 -3.91 12.00 -5.90
CA LEU A 36 -5.06 11.16 -5.52
C LEU A 36 -4.92 10.62 -4.10
N ILE A 37 -3.72 10.17 -3.71
CA ILE A 37 -3.47 9.68 -2.35
C ILE A 37 -3.62 10.81 -1.33
N LYS A 38 -3.06 11.98 -1.63
CA LYS A 38 -3.18 13.16 -0.76
C LYS A 38 -4.63 13.58 -0.55
N GLU A 39 -5.42 13.60 -1.63
CA GLU A 39 -6.83 13.96 -1.58
C GLU A 39 -7.61 13.04 -0.64
N GLU A 40 -7.40 11.73 -0.75
CA GLU A 40 -8.07 10.75 0.11
C GLU A 40 -7.59 10.85 1.57
N LEU A 41 -6.32 11.17 1.79
CA LEU A 41 -5.81 11.41 3.13
C LEU A 41 -6.46 12.64 3.78
N GLU A 42 -6.67 13.71 3.03
CA GLU A 42 -7.38 14.90 3.50
C GLU A 42 -8.82 14.57 3.86
N GLU A 43 -9.51 13.80 3.03
CA GLU A 43 -10.88 13.35 3.31
C GLU A 43 -10.95 12.50 4.59
N LEU A 44 -9.95 11.61 4.80
CA LEU A 44 -9.86 10.83 6.02
C LEU A 44 -9.70 11.73 7.25
N THR A 45 -8.84 12.73 7.15
CA THR A 45 -8.60 13.68 8.24
C THR A 45 -9.88 14.43 8.62
N GLU A 46 -10.61 14.93 7.63
CA GLU A 46 -11.88 15.61 7.84
C GLU A 46 -12.93 14.68 8.45
N ALA A 47 -13.03 13.45 7.94
CA ALA A 47 -13.99 12.47 8.45
C ALA A 47 -13.74 12.13 9.91
N MET A 48 -12.48 12.03 10.32
CA MET A 48 -12.11 11.80 11.72
C MET A 48 -12.43 13.00 12.60
N GLN A 49 -12.18 14.23 12.13
CA GLN A 49 -12.54 15.45 12.85
C GLN A 49 -14.04 15.54 13.07
N ASP A 50 -14.84 15.11 12.08
CA ASP A 50 -16.29 15.12 12.14
C ASP A 50 -16.87 13.90 12.88
N GLU A 51 -16.01 12.99 13.32
CA GLU A 51 -16.41 11.72 13.96
C GLU A 51 -17.44 10.93 13.14
N ASN A 52 -17.28 10.99 11.82
CA ASN A 52 -18.19 10.32 10.87
C ASN A 52 -17.58 8.99 10.42
N LEU A 53 -17.96 7.91 11.09
CA LEU A 53 -17.39 6.58 10.84
C LEU A 53 -17.65 6.08 9.41
N LEU A 54 -18.80 6.39 8.84
CA LEU A 54 -19.11 6.01 7.46
C LEU A 54 -18.13 6.66 6.48
N GLU A 55 -17.87 7.94 6.65
CA GLU A 55 -16.91 8.66 5.81
C GLU A 55 -15.47 8.21 6.06
N VAL A 56 -15.13 7.82 7.29
CA VAL A 56 -13.81 7.22 7.61
C VAL A 56 -13.64 5.92 6.83
N ALA A 57 -14.66 5.05 6.82
CA ALA A 57 -14.61 3.79 6.08
C ALA A 57 -14.46 4.03 4.58
N ASP A 58 -15.19 5.00 4.03
CA ASP A 58 -15.10 5.37 2.62
C ASP A 58 -13.69 5.87 2.27
N ALA A 59 -13.16 6.80 3.06
CA ALA A 59 -11.83 7.36 2.83
C ALA A 59 -10.72 6.30 2.92
N LEU A 60 -10.77 5.42 3.91
CA LEU A 60 -9.80 4.33 4.03
C LEU A 60 -9.86 3.38 2.84
N THR A 61 -11.06 3.06 2.38
CA THR A 61 -11.25 2.20 1.21
C THR A 61 -10.68 2.88 -0.05
N ASP A 62 -10.94 4.18 -0.21
CA ASP A 62 -10.44 4.94 -1.35
C ASP A 62 -8.91 5.08 -1.32
N ILE A 63 -8.30 5.20 -0.13
CA ILE A 63 -6.83 5.21 0.01
C ILE A 63 -6.25 3.90 -0.55
N LEU A 64 -6.85 2.75 -0.21
CA LEU A 64 -6.43 1.48 -0.77
C LEU A 64 -6.59 1.47 -2.29
N TYR A 65 -7.73 1.95 -2.77
CA TYR A 65 -8.05 1.94 -4.20
C TYR A 65 -7.04 2.74 -5.01
N VAL A 66 -6.77 3.98 -4.62
CA VAL A 66 -5.83 4.84 -5.34
C VAL A 66 -4.38 4.40 -5.19
N THR A 67 -4.04 3.76 -4.06
CA THR A 67 -2.71 3.17 -3.86
C THR A 67 -2.49 2.00 -4.81
N TYR A 68 -3.46 1.10 -4.92
CA TYR A 68 -3.41 0.02 -5.92
C TYR A 68 -3.30 0.59 -7.34
N GLY A 69 -4.01 1.68 -7.61
CA GLY A 69 -3.92 2.37 -8.89
C GLY A 69 -2.51 2.87 -9.20
N ALA A 70 -1.82 3.42 -8.20
CA ALA A 70 -0.42 3.83 -8.35
C ALA A 70 0.47 2.63 -8.68
N GLY A 71 0.25 1.49 -8.03
CA GLY A 71 0.98 0.26 -8.34
C GLY A 71 0.86 -0.12 -9.80
N HIS A 72 -0.34 -0.09 -10.36
CA HIS A 72 -0.56 -0.40 -11.78
C HIS A 72 0.05 0.66 -12.71
N ALA A 73 -0.04 1.92 -12.34
CA ALA A 73 0.54 3.01 -13.15
C ALA A 73 2.06 2.91 -13.23
N PHE A 74 2.71 2.28 -12.25
CA PHE A 74 4.17 2.13 -12.20
C PHE A 74 4.63 0.70 -12.50
N GLY A 75 3.70 -0.20 -12.85
CA GLY A 75 4.05 -1.60 -13.16
C GLY A 75 4.59 -2.38 -11.97
N ILE A 76 4.18 -2.03 -10.76
CA ILE A 76 4.61 -2.67 -9.51
C ILE A 76 3.52 -3.64 -9.07
N ASP A 77 3.89 -4.91 -8.86
CA ASP A 77 2.99 -5.92 -8.34
C ASP A 77 2.87 -5.76 -6.82
N LEU A 78 1.87 -4.97 -6.39
CA LEU A 78 1.70 -4.69 -4.96
C LEU A 78 1.23 -5.91 -4.16
N ASP A 79 0.60 -6.90 -4.80
CA ASP A 79 0.25 -8.15 -4.10
C ASP A 79 1.52 -8.88 -3.64
N LYS A 80 2.50 -9.01 -4.54
CA LYS A 80 3.78 -9.65 -4.19
C LYS A 80 4.60 -8.83 -3.21
N CYS A 81 4.64 -7.52 -3.43
CA CYS A 81 5.33 -6.62 -2.50
C CYS A 81 4.73 -6.69 -1.10
N PHE A 82 3.41 -6.72 -1.01
CA PHE A 82 2.71 -6.81 0.27
C PHE A 82 3.04 -8.12 0.99
N GLU A 83 3.06 -9.25 0.26
CA GLU A 83 3.40 -10.54 0.84
C GLU A 83 4.83 -10.55 1.40
N GLU A 84 5.77 -9.96 0.67
CA GLU A 84 7.14 -9.85 1.16
C GLU A 84 7.22 -9.01 2.43
N VAL A 85 6.53 -7.88 2.48
CA VAL A 85 6.47 -7.02 3.67
C VAL A 85 5.79 -7.76 4.82
N GLN A 86 4.72 -8.52 4.55
CA GLN A 86 4.04 -9.32 5.56
C GLN A 86 5.00 -10.33 6.18
N ASN A 87 5.73 -11.07 5.36
CA ASN A 87 6.69 -12.07 5.85
C ASN A 87 7.81 -11.42 6.67
N SER A 88 8.31 -10.27 6.20
CA SER A 88 9.30 -9.48 6.95
C SER A 88 8.75 -9.04 8.29
N ASN A 89 7.53 -8.52 8.33
CA ASN A 89 6.90 -8.09 9.58
C ASN A 89 6.70 -9.25 10.56
N MET A 90 6.29 -10.41 10.07
CA MET A 90 6.13 -11.59 10.92
C MET A 90 7.47 -12.13 11.43
N SER A 91 8.57 -11.83 10.75
CA SER A 91 9.91 -12.21 11.20
C SER A 91 10.42 -11.40 12.40
N LYS A 92 9.66 -10.39 12.83
CA LYS A 92 10.02 -9.58 14.00
C LYS A 92 9.83 -10.28 15.33
N LEU A 93 9.19 -11.43 15.35
CA LEU A 93 8.96 -12.20 16.58
C LEU A 93 10.27 -12.50 17.32
N GLY A 94 10.17 -12.61 18.64
CA GLY A 94 11.29 -13.01 19.48
C GLY A 94 11.64 -14.48 19.30
N ASP A 95 12.73 -14.88 19.91
CA ASP A 95 13.25 -16.25 19.87
C ASP A 95 12.24 -17.28 20.41
N ASP A 96 11.37 -16.85 21.32
CA ASP A 96 10.31 -17.66 21.90
C ASP A 96 9.02 -17.68 21.04
N GLY A 97 9.03 -17.09 19.85
CA GLY A 97 7.86 -16.99 18.98
C GLY A 97 6.86 -15.93 19.40
N LYS A 98 7.20 -15.09 20.37
CA LYS A 98 6.33 -14.03 20.89
C LYS A 98 6.80 -12.64 20.46
N PRO A 99 5.87 -11.67 20.33
CA PRO A 99 6.26 -10.32 19.98
C PRO A 99 7.11 -9.65 21.06
N ILE A 100 8.00 -8.76 20.62
CA ILE A 100 8.81 -7.92 21.49
C ILE A 100 8.31 -6.49 21.33
N TYR A 101 8.06 -5.80 22.44
CA TYR A 101 7.60 -4.41 22.44
C TYR A 101 8.59 -3.51 23.15
N ASN A 102 8.69 -2.24 22.71
CA ASN A 102 9.39 -1.21 23.47
C ASN A 102 8.44 -0.60 24.53
N GLU A 103 8.93 0.38 25.29
CA GLU A 103 8.17 1.04 26.34
C GLU A 103 6.91 1.73 25.81
N ALA A 104 6.93 2.20 24.55
CA ALA A 104 5.79 2.86 23.91
C ALA A 104 4.80 1.86 23.29
N GLY A 105 5.02 0.55 23.40
CA GLY A 105 4.18 -0.49 22.82
C GLY A 105 4.45 -0.74 21.35
N LYS A 106 5.53 -0.20 20.79
CA LYS A 106 5.91 -0.44 19.40
C LYS A 106 6.55 -1.81 19.25
N VAL A 107 6.16 -2.56 18.21
CA VAL A 107 6.76 -3.85 17.87
C VAL A 107 8.22 -3.66 17.48
N MET A 108 9.09 -4.41 18.14
CA MET A 108 10.54 -4.39 17.92
C MET A 108 10.98 -5.57 17.07
N LYS A 109 12.16 -5.45 16.49
CA LYS A 109 12.75 -6.50 15.65
C LYS A 109 13.37 -7.58 16.52
N GLY A 110 12.98 -8.85 16.31
CA GLY A 110 13.60 -9.98 16.99
C GLY A 110 14.86 -10.47 16.29
N PRO A 111 15.48 -11.56 16.80
CA PRO A 111 16.77 -12.05 16.31
C PRO A 111 16.73 -12.60 14.88
N TYR A 112 15.57 -13.04 14.41
CA TYR A 112 15.43 -13.61 13.07
C TYR A 112 14.81 -12.64 12.06
N TYR A 113 14.70 -11.36 12.44
CA TYR A 113 14.17 -10.35 11.53
C TYR A 113 15.01 -10.23 10.27
N TYR A 114 14.34 -10.14 9.13
CA TYR A 114 14.97 -9.78 7.87
C TYR A 114 14.24 -8.61 7.23
N LYS A 115 15.01 -7.73 6.59
CA LYS A 115 14.47 -6.58 5.87
C LYS A 115 13.76 -7.06 4.59
N PRO A 116 12.58 -6.49 4.24
CA PRO A 116 11.93 -6.89 3.00
C PRO A 116 12.78 -6.51 1.79
N ASP A 117 12.86 -7.41 0.82
CA ASP A 117 13.55 -7.18 -0.44
C ASP A 117 12.52 -7.10 -1.57
N LEU A 118 12.17 -5.88 -1.95
CA LEU A 118 11.19 -5.64 -3.02
C LEU A 118 11.83 -5.57 -4.40
N SER A 119 13.16 -5.49 -4.49
CA SER A 119 13.87 -5.33 -5.76
C SER A 119 13.58 -6.47 -6.74
N LYS A 120 13.37 -7.69 -6.24
CA LYS A 120 13.07 -8.87 -7.06
C LYS A 120 11.74 -8.77 -7.81
N TYR A 121 10.85 -7.85 -7.41
CA TYR A 121 9.56 -7.64 -8.06
C TYR A 121 9.55 -6.42 -8.99
N LEU A 122 10.69 -5.77 -9.18
CA LEU A 122 10.79 -4.54 -9.96
C LEU A 122 11.55 -4.71 -11.28
N ASN A 123 11.86 -5.94 -11.63
CA ASN A 123 12.59 -6.25 -12.88
C ASN A 123 11.65 -6.53 -14.04
#